data_a8a94110b4db737d0e4d759adc063365
#
_entry.id   a8a94110b4db737d0e4d759adc063365
#
_cell.length_a   1.000
_cell.length_b   1.000
_cell.length_c   1.000
_cell.angle_alpha   90.00
_cell.angle_beta   90.00
_cell.angle_gamma   90.00
#
_symmetry.space_group_name_H-M   'P 1'
#
loop_
_entity.id
_entity.type
_entity.pdbx_description
1 polymer ?
#
loop_
_entity_poly.entity_id
_entity_poly.type
_entity_poly.pdbx_seq_one_letter_code
_entity_poly.pdbx_strand_id
1 'polypeptide(L)'
;MSRSKRTVALLLRLWPLGRIMHRLARLPFLSLVLRPFYQPAANQAIIIPVHETVGGTESVALPFPLLAPLVELASARFIVDACLCRSAEGCRNYPAEIGCLFLGDAAARINPEMGRPASISEALAHVQRGLEAGLVPMVVHASFDAWILGIPYHRMLAICFCCDCCCTVRQGLREGPAAFWETVERGRARLHARLRAAGVAARPPGATLDPRG
;
A
#
# COMPACT_ATOMS: atom_id res chain seq x y z
N MET A 1 11.79 2.46 19.95
CA MET A 1 11.16 1.13 20.16
C MET A 1 9.86 1.11 19.37
N SER A 2 9.60 0.07 18.59
CA SER A 2 8.33 -0.11 17.89
C SER A 2 7.17 -0.33 18.88
N ARG A 3 5.93 -0.07 18.43
CA ARG A 3 4.76 -0.18 19.29
C ARG A 3 4.37 -1.63 19.53
N SER A 4 3.83 -1.93 20.71
CA SER A 4 3.29 -3.25 21.05
C SER A 4 1.99 -3.54 20.29
N LYS A 5 1.67 -4.81 20.09
CA LYS A 5 0.41 -5.24 19.48
C LYS A 5 -0.83 -4.63 20.18
N ARG A 6 -0.78 -4.52 21.50
CA ARG A 6 -1.88 -3.89 22.29
C ARG A 6 -2.06 -2.41 21.95
N THR A 7 -0.95 -1.66 21.82
CA THR A 7 -0.99 -0.25 21.42
C THR A 7 -1.55 -0.08 20.01
N VAL A 8 -1.09 -0.91 19.06
CA VAL A 8 -1.60 -0.89 17.69
C VAL A 8 -3.09 -1.24 17.66
N ALA A 9 -3.52 -2.27 18.40
CA ALA A 9 -4.94 -2.63 18.49
C ALA A 9 -5.80 -1.51 19.06
N LEU A 10 -5.30 -0.76 20.06
CA LEU A 10 -6.01 0.41 20.60
C LEU A 10 -6.13 1.52 19.54
N LEU A 11 -5.06 1.81 18.80
CA LEU A 11 -5.09 2.79 17.73
C LEU A 11 -6.06 2.40 16.61
N LEU A 12 -6.16 1.10 16.29
CA LEU A 12 -7.11 0.60 15.31
C LEU A 12 -8.57 0.77 15.73
N ARG A 13 -8.88 0.85 17.02
CA ARG A 13 -10.25 1.19 17.48
C ARG A 13 -10.67 2.62 17.10
N LEU A 14 -9.69 3.52 16.90
CA LEU A 14 -9.94 4.89 16.43
C LEU A 14 -10.01 4.98 14.88
N TRP A 15 -9.83 3.87 14.20
CA TRP A 15 -9.81 3.82 12.72
C TRP A 15 -11.03 4.42 12.03
N PRO A 16 -12.27 4.23 12.54
CA PRO A 16 -13.45 4.85 11.92
C PRO A 16 -13.37 6.37 11.84
N LEU A 17 -12.61 7.02 12.75
CA LEU A 17 -12.37 8.46 12.70
C LEU A 17 -11.57 8.88 11.46
N GLY A 18 -10.74 7.99 10.92
CA GLY A 18 -9.99 8.21 9.67
C GLY A 18 -10.92 8.46 8.49
N ARG A 19 -12.04 7.73 8.40
CA ARG A 19 -13.05 7.96 7.34
C ARG A 19 -13.68 9.35 7.45
N ILE A 20 -14.01 9.76 8.68
CA ILE A 20 -14.55 11.10 8.93
C ILE A 20 -13.51 12.14 8.53
N MET A 21 -12.25 11.93 8.88
CA MET A 21 -11.14 12.82 8.51
C MET A 21 -10.99 12.94 6.98
N HIS A 22 -11.10 11.85 6.21
CA HIS A 22 -11.06 11.90 4.75
C HIS A 22 -12.18 12.78 4.17
N ARG A 23 -13.39 12.65 4.69
CA ARG A 23 -14.55 13.48 4.25
C ARG A 23 -14.38 14.93 4.65
N LEU A 24 -13.96 15.19 5.88
CA LEU A 24 -13.74 16.54 6.39
C LEU A 24 -12.59 17.24 5.66
N ALA A 25 -11.58 16.52 5.17
CA ALA A 25 -10.48 17.06 4.41
C ALA A 25 -10.88 17.67 3.06
N ARG A 26 -12.11 17.45 2.59
CA ARG A 26 -12.69 18.11 1.41
C ARG A 26 -13.20 19.53 1.70
N LEU A 27 -13.50 19.84 2.96
CA LEU A 27 -13.98 21.18 3.33
C LEU A 27 -12.82 22.18 3.27
N PRO A 28 -12.99 23.37 2.65
CA PRO A 28 -11.90 24.32 2.36
C PRO A 28 -11.06 24.67 3.59
N PHE A 29 -11.71 24.97 4.71
CA PHE A 29 -11.00 25.33 5.95
C PHE A 29 -10.28 24.13 6.59
N LEU A 30 -10.94 22.98 6.66
CA LEU A 30 -10.37 21.77 7.26
C LEU A 30 -9.30 21.15 6.35
N SER A 31 -9.38 21.32 5.04
CA SER A 31 -8.35 20.91 4.10
C SER A 31 -7.00 21.56 4.39
N LEU A 32 -6.99 22.82 4.83
CA LEU A 32 -5.77 23.53 5.19
C LEU A 32 -5.11 22.92 6.43
N VAL A 33 -5.90 22.60 7.45
CA VAL A 33 -5.41 21.99 8.71
C VAL A 33 -4.96 20.55 8.49
N LEU A 34 -5.66 19.78 7.67
CA LEU A 34 -5.37 18.37 7.40
C LEU A 34 -4.36 18.17 6.25
N ARG A 35 -3.99 19.23 5.55
CA ARG A 35 -3.05 19.21 4.42
C ARG A 35 -1.75 18.43 4.69
N PRO A 36 -1.10 18.54 5.86
CA PRO A 36 0.13 17.80 6.13
C PRO A 36 -0.02 16.28 6.01
N PHE A 37 -1.21 15.73 6.32
CA PHE A 37 -1.48 14.29 6.24
C PHE A 37 -1.63 13.77 4.82
N TYR A 38 -1.90 14.66 3.85
CA TYR A 38 -2.13 14.32 2.44
C TYR A 38 -1.02 14.80 1.51
N GLN A 39 0.06 15.38 2.06
CA GLN A 39 1.17 15.85 1.22
C GLN A 39 1.94 14.70 0.59
N PRO A 40 2.42 14.87 -0.67
CA PRO A 40 3.27 13.89 -1.35
C PRO A 40 4.55 13.54 -0.59
N ALA A 41 5.09 14.49 0.19
CA ALA A 41 6.27 14.25 1.03
C ALA A 41 6.01 13.27 2.17
N ALA A 42 4.77 13.18 2.66
CA ALA A 42 4.38 12.30 3.76
C ALA A 42 3.81 10.95 3.30
N ASN A 43 3.31 10.89 2.05
CA ASN A 43 2.64 9.71 1.55
C ASN A 43 2.92 9.53 0.06
N GLN A 44 3.50 8.39 -0.29
CA GLN A 44 3.71 7.97 -1.67
C GLN A 44 3.11 6.58 -1.85
N ALA A 45 2.33 6.41 -2.91
CA ALA A 45 1.75 5.12 -3.25
C ALA A 45 1.83 4.91 -4.76
N ILE A 46 2.16 3.69 -5.16
CA ILE A 46 2.14 3.24 -6.55
C ILE A 46 1.27 1.99 -6.60
N ILE A 47 0.16 2.07 -7.32
CA ILE A 47 -0.69 0.92 -7.60
C ILE A 47 -0.02 0.11 -8.69
N ILE A 48 0.21 -1.16 -8.45
CA ILE A 48 0.77 -2.08 -9.44
C ILE A 48 -0.42 -2.71 -10.20
N PRO A 49 -0.49 -2.52 -11.53
CA PRO A 49 -1.59 -3.09 -12.33
C PRO A 49 -1.55 -4.61 -12.29
N VAL A 50 -2.73 -5.24 -12.18
CA VAL A 50 -2.88 -6.70 -12.02
C VAL A 50 -3.19 -7.40 -13.36
N HIS A 51 -3.69 -6.66 -14.36
CA HIS A 51 -4.16 -7.21 -15.63
C HIS A 51 -3.65 -6.41 -16.84
N GLU A 52 -2.39 -6.02 -16.88
CA GLU A 52 -1.81 -5.43 -18.07
C GLU A 52 -1.13 -6.52 -18.92
N THR A 53 -1.46 -6.56 -20.22
CA THR A 53 -0.77 -7.40 -21.21
C THR A 53 0.54 -6.72 -21.57
N VAL A 54 1.64 -7.40 -21.37
CA VAL A 54 2.95 -7.02 -21.92
C VAL A 54 2.97 -7.43 -23.37
N GLY A 55 3.36 -6.53 -24.27
CA GLY A 55 3.38 -6.79 -25.70
C GLY A 55 4.22 -8.02 -26.05
N GLY A 56 3.55 -9.08 -26.46
CA GLY A 56 4.08 -10.40 -26.78
C GLY A 56 3.00 -11.46 -26.57
N THR A 57 3.15 -12.58 -27.20
CA THR A 57 2.17 -13.67 -27.25
C THR A 57 1.93 -14.39 -25.90
N GLU A 58 2.62 -14.01 -24.84
CA GLU A 58 2.44 -14.57 -23.49
C GLU A 58 1.93 -13.51 -22.51
N SER A 59 0.80 -13.78 -21.88
CA SER A 59 0.26 -12.98 -20.78
C SER A 59 1.13 -13.19 -19.54
N VAL A 60 2.08 -12.30 -19.29
CA VAL A 60 2.83 -12.28 -18.04
C VAL A 60 2.04 -11.47 -17.03
N ALA A 61 1.72 -12.06 -15.88
CA ALA A 61 1.11 -11.34 -14.75
C ALA A 61 2.12 -10.31 -14.22
N LEU A 62 1.97 -9.06 -14.62
CA LEU A 62 2.89 -7.95 -14.34
C LEU A 62 3.23 -7.70 -12.86
N PRO A 63 2.33 -7.96 -11.86
CA PRO A 63 2.65 -7.60 -10.49
C PRO A 63 3.90 -8.30 -9.94
N PHE A 64 4.05 -9.58 -10.19
CA PHE A 64 5.12 -10.36 -9.60
C PHE A 64 6.52 -9.95 -10.10
N PRO A 65 6.79 -9.83 -11.43
CA PRO A 65 8.08 -9.37 -11.94
C PRO A 65 8.48 -7.97 -11.49
N LEU A 66 7.51 -7.11 -11.19
CA LEU A 66 7.78 -5.75 -10.68
C LEU A 66 8.08 -5.72 -9.18
N LEU A 67 7.49 -6.63 -8.42
CA LEU A 67 7.63 -6.68 -6.98
C LEU A 67 8.82 -7.51 -6.52
N ALA A 68 9.18 -8.56 -7.26
CA ALA A 68 10.27 -9.45 -6.90
C ALA A 68 11.61 -8.72 -6.67
N PRO A 69 12.07 -7.81 -7.55
CA PRO A 69 13.29 -7.06 -7.32
C PRO A 69 13.27 -6.20 -6.06
N LEU A 70 12.11 -5.62 -5.70
CA LEU A 70 11.98 -4.85 -4.47
C LEU A 70 12.16 -5.75 -3.23
N VAL A 71 11.60 -6.95 -3.29
CA VAL A 71 11.73 -7.95 -2.23
C VAL A 71 13.16 -8.45 -2.11
N GLU A 72 13.79 -8.76 -3.23
CA GLU A 72 15.16 -9.32 -3.28
C GLU A 72 16.21 -8.32 -2.79
N LEU A 73 16.12 -7.06 -3.23
CA LEU A 73 17.08 -6.00 -2.90
C LEU A 73 16.88 -5.40 -1.49
N ALA A 74 15.77 -5.67 -0.83
CA ALA A 74 15.51 -5.12 0.49
C ALA A 74 16.51 -5.65 1.53
N SER A 75 17.00 -4.77 2.42
CA SER A 75 17.91 -5.13 3.52
C SER A 75 17.23 -5.99 4.59
N ALA A 76 15.93 -5.80 4.81
CA ALA A 76 15.12 -6.62 5.70
C ALA A 76 13.69 -6.75 5.17
N ARG A 77 13.00 -7.81 5.58
CA ARG A 77 11.62 -8.17 5.19
C ARG A 77 10.86 -8.59 6.43
N PHE A 78 9.64 -8.10 6.57
CA PHE A 78 8.77 -8.42 7.68
C PHE A 78 7.33 -8.58 7.19
N ILE A 79 6.74 -9.74 7.39
CA ILE A 79 5.34 -10.02 7.07
C ILE A 79 4.52 -9.76 8.32
N VAL A 80 3.56 -8.85 8.22
CA VAL A 80 2.58 -8.63 9.30
C VAL A 80 1.50 -9.71 9.22
N ASP A 81 1.14 -10.31 10.35
CA ASP A 81 0.22 -11.45 10.41
C ASP A 81 -1.19 -11.11 9.90
N ALA A 82 -1.61 -9.86 10.07
CA ALA A 82 -2.92 -9.43 9.63
C ALA A 82 -2.90 -8.03 9.04
N CYS A 83 -3.66 -7.82 7.96
CA CYS A 83 -3.84 -6.51 7.35
C CYS A 83 -4.54 -5.56 8.32
N LEU A 84 -3.89 -4.44 8.68
CA LEU A 84 -4.42 -3.46 9.63
C LEU A 84 -5.75 -2.87 9.16
N CYS A 85 -5.85 -2.51 7.87
CA CYS A 85 -7.06 -1.95 7.29
C CYS A 85 -8.23 -2.94 7.34
N ARG A 86 -8.02 -4.18 6.87
CA ARG A 86 -9.07 -5.20 6.87
C ARG A 86 -9.48 -5.61 8.27
N SER A 87 -8.55 -5.70 9.21
CA SER A 87 -8.85 -6.00 10.60
C SER A 87 -9.66 -4.90 11.27
N ALA A 88 -9.29 -3.63 11.04
CA ALA A 88 -9.98 -2.49 11.62
C ALA A 88 -11.42 -2.32 11.08
N GLU A 89 -11.63 -2.65 9.80
CA GLU A 89 -12.91 -2.52 9.11
C GLU A 89 -13.79 -3.79 9.21
N GLY A 90 -13.28 -4.87 9.80
CA GLY A 90 -14.00 -6.14 9.85
C GLY A 90 -14.32 -6.71 8.47
N CYS A 91 -13.34 -6.68 7.56
CA CYS A 91 -13.53 -7.11 6.17
C CYS A 91 -14.03 -8.56 6.10
N ARG A 92 -15.10 -8.78 5.34
CA ARG A 92 -15.70 -10.12 5.13
C ARG A 92 -15.41 -10.68 3.74
N ASN A 93 -14.96 -9.86 2.80
CA ASN A 93 -14.78 -10.23 1.41
C ASN A 93 -13.40 -10.76 1.09
N TYR A 94 -12.40 -10.40 1.91
CA TYR A 94 -11.00 -10.76 1.68
C TYR A 94 -10.33 -11.18 2.98
N PRO A 95 -9.39 -12.14 2.92
CA PRO A 95 -8.70 -12.68 4.09
C PRO A 95 -7.89 -11.60 4.81
N ALA A 96 -8.14 -11.39 6.10
CA ALA A 96 -7.41 -10.42 6.90
C ALA A 96 -5.96 -10.85 7.20
N GLU A 97 -5.69 -12.15 7.20
CA GLU A 97 -4.40 -12.79 7.48
C GLU A 97 -3.34 -12.57 6.38
N ILE A 98 -3.69 -12.02 5.23
CA ILE A 98 -2.72 -11.54 4.24
C ILE A 98 -2.36 -10.11 4.60
N GLY A 99 -1.44 -9.92 5.54
CA GLY A 99 -0.95 -8.63 5.98
C GLY A 99 -0.01 -7.96 4.98
N CYS A 100 0.40 -6.73 5.25
CA CYS A 100 1.40 -6.03 4.45
C CYS A 100 2.79 -6.67 4.60
N LEU A 101 3.61 -6.58 3.55
CA LEU A 101 5.03 -6.93 3.58
C LEU A 101 5.83 -5.64 3.70
N PHE A 102 6.48 -5.45 4.84
CA PHE A 102 7.39 -4.32 5.07
C PHE A 102 8.80 -4.65 4.63
N LEU A 103 9.46 -3.69 3.99
CA LEU A 103 10.79 -3.81 3.40
C LEU A 103 11.71 -2.69 3.92
N GLY A 104 13.01 -2.96 3.95
CA GLY A 104 14.05 -2.03 4.35
C GLY A 104 14.39 -2.10 5.85
N ASP A 105 15.36 -1.30 6.29
CA ASP A 105 15.90 -1.36 7.67
C ASP A 105 14.86 -1.16 8.76
N ALA A 106 13.80 -0.38 8.48
CA ALA A 106 12.72 -0.16 9.44
C ALA A 106 11.88 -1.43 9.66
N ALA A 107 11.81 -2.33 8.67
CA ALA A 107 11.10 -3.60 8.79
C ALA A 107 11.68 -4.48 9.92
N ALA A 108 13.01 -4.48 10.10
CA ALA A 108 13.68 -5.20 11.17
C ALA A 108 13.34 -4.66 12.59
N ARG A 109 12.71 -3.48 12.69
CA ARG A 109 12.33 -2.84 13.96
C ARG A 109 10.87 -3.03 14.31
N ILE A 110 10.09 -3.68 13.47
CA ILE A 110 8.67 -3.98 13.77
C ILE A 110 8.63 -4.98 14.92
N ASN A 111 7.69 -4.76 15.84
CA ASN A 111 7.50 -5.65 16.98
C ASN A 111 7.14 -7.06 16.51
N PRO A 112 7.86 -8.12 16.93
CA PRO A 112 7.59 -9.50 16.54
C PRO A 112 6.19 -10.00 16.93
N GLU A 113 5.50 -9.35 17.86
CA GLU A 113 4.08 -9.62 18.15
C GLU A 113 3.15 -9.29 16.97
N MET A 114 3.60 -8.47 16.01
CA MET A 114 2.81 -8.04 14.85
C MET A 114 2.95 -8.97 13.64
N GLY A 115 3.90 -9.88 13.66
CA GLY A 115 4.22 -10.74 12.55
C GLY A 115 5.60 -11.35 12.67
N ARG A 116 6.27 -11.61 11.55
CA ARG A 116 7.57 -12.26 11.54
C ARG A 116 8.53 -11.71 10.48
N PRO A 117 9.85 -11.74 10.76
CA PRO A 117 10.85 -11.59 9.70
C PRO A 117 10.65 -12.67 8.62
N ALA A 118 11.02 -12.37 7.39
CA ALA A 118 10.87 -13.29 6.28
C ALA A 118 12.14 -13.36 5.43
N SER A 119 12.45 -14.56 4.95
CA SER A 119 13.40 -14.79 3.88
C SER A 119 12.87 -14.24 2.55
N ILE A 120 13.72 -14.16 1.53
CA ILE A 120 13.31 -13.75 0.18
C ILE A 120 12.20 -14.68 -0.33
N SER A 121 12.39 -16.00 -0.22
CA SER A 121 11.43 -16.99 -0.71
C SER A 121 10.07 -16.90 0.00
N GLU A 122 10.05 -16.70 1.32
CA GLU A 122 8.80 -16.53 2.08
C GLU A 122 8.08 -15.22 1.72
N ALA A 123 8.83 -14.13 1.52
CA ALA A 123 8.28 -12.86 1.12
C ALA A 123 7.69 -12.92 -0.29
N LEU A 124 8.35 -13.57 -1.24
CA LEU A 124 7.83 -13.81 -2.59
C LEU A 124 6.59 -14.70 -2.59
N ALA A 125 6.61 -15.78 -1.79
CA ALA A 125 5.42 -16.63 -1.61
C ALA A 125 4.25 -15.85 -0.99
N HIS A 126 4.54 -14.88 -0.10
CA HIS A 126 3.50 -14.00 0.45
C HIS A 126 2.92 -13.05 -0.59
N VAL A 127 3.76 -12.50 -1.47
CA VAL A 127 3.31 -11.69 -2.62
C VAL A 127 2.37 -12.52 -3.51
N GLN A 128 2.78 -13.73 -3.84
CA GLN A 128 2.00 -14.64 -4.67
C GLN A 128 0.63 -14.96 -4.05
N ARG A 129 0.58 -15.27 -2.75
CA ARG A 129 -0.70 -15.49 -2.03
C ARG A 129 -1.62 -14.27 -2.08
N GLY A 130 -1.05 -13.06 -1.99
CA GLY A 130 -1.83 -11.83 -2.11
C GLY A 130 -2.49 -11.68 -3.47
N LEU A 131 -1.77 -12.01 -4.54
CA LEU A 131 -2.27 -11.98 -5.91
C LEU A 131 -3.34 -13.05 -6.16
N GLU A 132 -3.10 -14.27 -5.71
CA GLU A 132 -4.07 -15.39 -5.82
C GLU A 132 -5.37 -15.12 -5.06
N ALA A 133 -5.31 -14.38 -3.97
CA ALA A 133 -6.49 -13.92 -3.23
C ALA A 133 -7.24 -12.76 -3.93
N GLY A 134 -6.82 -12.34 -5.12
CA GLY A 134 -7.46 -11.24 -5.87
C GLY A 134 -7.20 -9.85 -5.27
N LEU A 135 -6.19 -9.71 -4.42
CA LEU A 135 -5.81 -8.44 -3.84
C LEU A 135 -4.92 -7.63 -4.80
N VAL A 136 -5.08 -6.32 -4.80
CA VAL A 136 -4.29 -5.41 -5.62
C VAL A 136 -3.03 -4.98 -4.86
N PRO A 137 -1.83 -5.30 -5.35
CA PRO A 137 -0.61 -4.89 -4.70
C PRO A 137 -0.38 -3.39 -4.90
N MET A 138 0.02 -2.73 -3.82
CA MET A 138 0.43 -1.34 -3.83
C MET A 138 1.78 -1.20 -3.13
N VAL A 139 2.72 -0.55 -3.80
CA VAL A 139 3.97 -0.12 -3.15
C VAL A 139 3.70 1.21 -2.47
N VAL A 140 3.85 1.23 -1.15
CA VAL A 140 3.46 2.35 -0.29
C VAL A 140 4.64 2.79 0.56
N HIS A 141 4.84 4.11 0.61
CA HIS A 141 5.71 4.77 1.56
C HIS A 141 4.86 5.83 2.28
N ALA A 142 4.25 5.44 3.40
CA ALA A 142 3.29 6.26 4.11
C ALA A 142 3.73 6.55 5.55
N SER A 143 3.67 7.81 5.91
CA SER A 143 3.98 8.25 7.27
C SER A 143 3.02 7.65 8.32
N PHE A 144 1.78 7.37 7.90
CA PHE A 144 0.78 6.75 8.76
C PHE A 144 1.17 5.34 9.20
N ASP A 145 1.67 4.50 8.27
CA ASP A 145 2.09 3.13 8.59
C ASP A 145 3.30 3.15 9.55
N ALA A 146 4.26 4.04 9.27
CA ALA A 146 5.42 4.24 10.15
C ALA A 146 5.00 4.71 11.55
N TRP A 147 4.03 5.64 11.60
CA TRP A 147 3.51 6.15 12.87
C TRP A 147 2.76 5.08 13.66
N ILE A 148 1.86 4.30 13.02
CA ILE A 148 1.07 3.29 13.74
C ILE A 148 1.94 2.15 14.27
N LEU A 149 3.00 1.77 13.54
CA LEU A 149 3.94 0.74 13.95
C LEU A 149 5.06 1.27 14.87
N GLY A 150 5.26 2.59 14.92
CA GLY A 150 6.33 3.22 15.69
C GLY A 150 7.72 2.93 15.13
N ILE A 151 7.88 2.96 13.79
CA ILE A 151 9.12 2.70 13.08
C ILE A 151 9.58 3.92 12.27
N PRO A 152 10.88 4.03 11.91
CA PRO A 152 11.37 5.17 11.13
C PRO A 152 10.77 5.22 9.73
N TYR A 153 10.09 6.32 9.39
CA TYR A 153 9.46 6.54 8.10
C TYR A 153 10.43 6.41 6.90
N HIS A 154 11.53 7.14 6.94
CA HIS A 154 12.46 7.26 5.80
C HIS A 154 13.22 5.96 5.45
N ARG A 155 13.12 4.92 6.25
CA ARG A 155 13.77 3.62 6.05
C ARG A 155 12.78 2.49 5.82
N MET A 156 11.55 2.82 5.48
CA MET A 156 10.45 1.88 5.32
C MET A 156 9.89 1.95 3.91
N LEU A 157 9.62 0.80 3.34
CA LEU A 157 8.75 0.61 2.19
C LEU A 157 7.76 -0.50 2.55
N ALA A 158 6.55 -0.43 2.05
CA ALA A 158 5.56 -1.48 2.24
C ALA A 158 4.98 -1.94 0.89
N ILE A 159 4.78 -3.24 0.76
CA ILE A 159 3.92 -3.81 -0.26
C ILE A 159 2.61 -4.16 0.45
N CYS A 160 1.58 -3.38 0.18
CA CYS A 160 0.25 -3.59 0.71
C CYS A 160 -0.58 -4.39 -0.30
N PHE A 161 -1.39 -5.33 0.19
CA PHE A 161 -2.33 -6.11 -0.61
C PHE A 161 -3.73 -5.55 -0.36
N CYS A 162 -4.17 -4.69 -1.26
CA CYS A 162 -5.34 -3.84 -1.06
C CYS A 162 -6.60 -4.48 -1.63
N CYS A 163 -7.67 -4.47 -0.84
CA CYS A 163 -9.02 -4.76 -1.32
C CYS A 163 -9.71 -3.45 -1.77
N ASP A 164 -10.78 -3.59 -2.51
CA ASP A 164 -11.60 -2.47 -2.98
C ASP A 164 -12.55 -1.90 -1.89
N CYS A 165 -12.88 -2.71 -0.88
CA CYS A 165 -13.86 -2.38 0.15
C CYS A 165 -13.30 -1.70 1.41
N CYS A 166 -12.12 -2.13 1.91
CA CYS A 166 -11.63 -1.77 3.26
C CYS A 166 -10.29 -1.04 3.27
N CYS A 167 -9.59 -0.94 2.12
CA CYS A 167 -8.27 -0.32 2.07
C CYS A 167 -8.34 1.18 2.31
N THR A 168 -7.65 1.65 3.37
CA THR A 168 -7.60 3.08 3.74
C THR A 168 -7.02 3.97 2.64
N VAL A 169 -6.00 3.49 1.92
CA VAL A 169 -5.42 4.26 0.81
C VAL A 169 -6.47 4.45 -0.28
N ARG A 170 -7.19 3.38 -0.66
CA ARG A 170 -8.27 3.49 -1.66
C ARG A 170 -9.44 4.34 -1.18
N GLN A 171 -9.79 4.26 0.10
CA GLN A 171 -10.79 5.17 0.68
C GLN A 171 -10.31 6.62 0.63
N GLY A 172 -9.06 6.89 0.97
CA GLY A 172 -8.47 8.22 0.86
C GLY A 172 -8.47 8.75 -0.57
N LEU A 173 -8.27 7.88 -1.58
CA LEU A 173 -8.37 8.24 -2.99
C LEU A 173 -9.81 8.57 -3.41
N ARG A 174 -10.80 7.84 -2.91
CA ARG A 174 -12.22 8.06 -3.23
C ARG A 174 -12.81 9.27 -2.49
N GLU A 175 -12.50 9.40 -1.22
CA GLU A 175 -13.15 10.33 -0.29
C GLU A 175 -12.25 11.51 0.12
N GLY A 176 -10.95 11.43 -0.13
CA GLY A 176 -9.95 12.43 0.25
C GLY A 176 -9.86 13.62 -0.71
N PRO A 177 -8.95 14.56 -0.43
CA PRO A 177 -8.70 15.72 -1.29
C PRO A 177 -8.02 15.30 -2.61
N ALA A 178 -8.28 16.06 -3.68
CA ALA A 178 -7.72 15.80 -5.01
C ALA A 178 -6.19 15.69 -5.05
N ALA A 179 -5.49 16.44 -4.20
CA ALA A 179 -4.03 16.36 -4.08
C ALA A 179 -3.50 14.97 -3.72
N PHE A 180 -4.29 14.15 -3.02
CA PHE A 180 -3.92 12.77 -2.71
C PHE A 180 -3.97 11.88 -3.96
N TRP A 181 -5.01 12.06 -4.77
CA TRP A 181 -5.13 11.39 -6.08
C TRP A 181 -3.99 11.75 -7.03
N GLU A 182 -3.66 13.04 -7.15
CA GLU A 182 -2.56 13.51 -8.00
C GLU A 182 -1.21 12.87 -7.64
N THR A 183 -1.01 12.55 -6.36
CA THR A 183 0.21 11.88 -5.90
C THR A 183 0.31 10.46 -6.44
N VAL A 184 -0.79 9.72 -6.42
CA VAL A 184 -0.86 8.35 -6.95
C VAL A 184 -0.72 8.35 -8.47
N GLU A 185 -1.39 9.27 -9.16
CA GLU A 185 -1.30 9.40 -10.62
C GLU A 185 0.13 9.76 -11.08
N ARG A 186 0.82 10.63 -10.37
CA ARG A 186 2.24 10.91 -10.66
C ARG A 186 3.14 9.68 -10.46
N GLY A 187 2.88 8.88 -9.44
CA GLY A 187 3.57 7.61 -9.21
C GLY A 187 3.34 6.62 -10.36
N ARG A 188 2.08 6.46 -10.75
CA ARG A 188 1.66 5.63 -11.87
C ARG A 188 2.32 6.06 -13.18
N ALA A 189 2.30 7.35 -13.51
CA ALA A 189 2.91 7.89 -14.72
C ALA A 189 4.42 7.60 -14.78
N ARG A 190 5.13 7.72 -13.65
CA ARG A 190 6.57 7.36 -13.58
C ARG A 190 6.81 5.87 -13.78
N LEU A 191 5.98 5.01 -13.20
CA LEU A 191 6.06 3.56 -13.41
C LEU A 191 5.88 3.22 -14.89
N HIS A 192 4.82 3.73 -15.52
CA HIS A 192 4.56 3.52 -16.94
C HIS A 192 5.70 4.01 -17.84
N ALA A 193 6.31 5.15 -17.50
CA ALA A 193 7.47 5.65 -18.25
C ALA A 193 8.67 4.69 -18.14
N ARG A 194 8.94 4.15 -16.95
CA ARG A 194 10.02 3.18 -16.73
C ARG A 194 9.74 1.84 -17.45
N LEU A 195 8.52 1.35 -17.41
CA LEU A 195 8.12 0.12 -18.11
C LEU A 195 8.31 0.27 -19.61
N ARG A 196 7.88 1.38 -20.20
CA ARG A 196 8.10 1.67 -21.64
C ARG A 196 9.59 1.74 -21.99
N ALA A 197 10.39 2.40 -21.15
CA ALA A 197 11.84 2.47 -21.34
C ALA A 197 12.51 1.09 -21.28
N ALA A 198 11.92 0.14 -20.53
CA ALA A 198 12.36 -1.24 -20.44
C ALA A 198 11.76 -2.14 -21.55
N GLY A 199 11.06 -1.58 -22.56
CA GLY A 199 10.45 -2.35 -23.65
C GLY A 199 9.14 -3.06 -23.28
N VAL A 200 8.58 -2.75 -22.10
CA VAL A 200 7.30 -3.31 -21.65
C VAL A 200 6.16 -2.43 -22.17
N ALA A 201 5.27 -3.00 -22.99
CA ALA A 201 4.08 -2.30 -23.48
C ALA A 201 3.09 -2.12 -22.32
N ALA A 202 3.11 -0.94 -21.70
CA ALA A 202 2.15 -0.56 -20.70
C ALA A 202 0.99 0.21 -21.34
N ARG A 203 -0.25 -0.14 -21.01
CA ARG A 203 -1.44 0.56 -21.49
C ARG A 203 -1.39 2.04 -21.04
N PRO A 204 -1.73 2.99 -21.90
CA PRO A 204 -1.65 4.41 -21.56
C PRO A 204 -2.53 4.73 -20.34
N PRO A 205 -2.11 5.67 -19.49
CA PRO A 205 -2.91 6.15 -18.36
C PRO A 205 -4.16 6.85 -18.92
N GLY A 206 -5.30 6.26 -18.84
CA GLY A 206 -6.57 6.79 -19.37
C GLY A 206 -7.69 5.76 -19.45
N ALA A 207 -7.35 4.47 -19.44
CA ALA A 207 -8.34 3.43 -19.40
C ALA A 207 -8.63 3.04 -17.95
N THR A 208 -9.62 3.69 -17.37
CA THR A 208 -10.45 3.22 -16.28
C THR A 208 -9.77 2.73 -14.99
N LEU A 209 -9.28 3.64 -14.18
CA LEU A 209 -9.42 3.54 -12.74
C LEU A 209 -9.99 4.89 -12.26
N ASP A 210 -11.23 5.19 -12.63
CA ASP A 210 -11.95 6.24 -11.89
C ASP A 210 -12.29 5.63 -10.53
N PRO A 211 -11.64 6.06 -9.44
CA PRO A 211 -11.93 5.53 -8.11
C PRO A 211 -13.32 5.92 -7.61
N ARG A 212 -14.04 6.71 -8.42
CA ARG A 212 -15.37 7.24 -8.15
C ARG A 212 -16.47 6.49 -8.89
N GLY A 213 -16.12 5.57 -9.81
CA GLY A 213 -17.00 4.67 -10.54
C GLY A 213 -17.07 3.29 -9.93
#